data_d6e3a0afc4f2d2d6d6aa3c01e565fe40
#
_entry.id   d6e3a0afc4f2d2d6d6aa3c01e565fe40
#
_cell.length_a   1.000
_cell.length_b   1.000
_cell.length_c   1.000
_cell.angle_alpha   90.00
_cell.angle_beta   90.00
_cell.angle_gamma   90.00
#
_symmetry.space_group_name_H-M   'P 1'
#
loop_
_entity.id
_entity.type
_entity.pdbx_description
1 polymer ?
#
loop_
_entity_poly.entity_id
_entity_poly.type
_entity_poly.pdbx_seq_one_letter_code
_entity_poly.pdbx_strand_id
1 'polypeptide(L)'
;ARRGRRRENGMILAIFLISIFTFLFLGVPVAFSILLTVLTMAEASGVTSYEIVPSYLYSGVNNFALLAIPFFVFCGDLMTAGDLSKGIVEFCRVLLGHVRAGIGYAAILACMIFAALTGAAVVTISAIGGIMLPIMIKEGYDASDSTACVCAGSITGPIIPPSVPMIIFGVLSGASATKMFI
;
A
#
# COMPACT_ATOMS: atom_id res chain seq x y z
N ALA A 1 -8.16 38.33 17.30
CA ALA A 1 -8.44 36.88 17.37
C ALA A 1 -7.84 36.09 16.20
N ARG A 2 -7.93 36.52 14.92
CA ARG A 2 -7.43 35.75 13.76
C ARG A 2 -5.90 35.60 13.67
N ARG A 3 -5.12 36.60 14.15
CA ARG A 3 -3.63 36.53 14.12
C ARG A 3 -3.05 35.60 15.19
N GLY A 4 -3.66 35.48 16.36
CA GLY A 4 -3.25 34.54 17.42
C GLY A 4 -3.38 33.10 16.96
N ARG A 5 -4.55 32.73 16.44
CA ARG A 5 -4.87 31.39 15.95
C ARG A 5 -3.95 30.92 14.80
N ARG A 6 -3.48 31.84 13.92
CA ARG A 6 -2.49 31.52 12.87
C ARG A 6 -1.09 31.21 13.45
N ARG A 7 -0.68 31.88 14.52
CA ARG A 7 0.61 31.62 15.17
C ARG A 7 0.59 30.30 15.93
N GLU A 8 -0.48 30.01 16.64
CA GLU A 8 -0.67 28.70 17.33
C GLU A 8 -0.67 27.54 16.32
N ASN A 9 -1.43 27.64 15.23
CA ASN A 9 -1.45 26.61 14.20
C ASN A 9 -0.08 26.43 13.54
N GLY A 10 0.69 27.52 13.34
CA GLY A 10 2.04 27.44 12.79
C GLY A 10 3.02 26.74 13.74
N MET A 11 2.91 27.00 15.04
CA MET A 11 3.74 26.37 16.07
C MET A 11 3.43 24.87 16.18
N ILE A 12 2.17 24.50 16.20
CA ILE A 12 1.72 23.11 16.25
C ILE A 12 2.21 22.34 15.01
N LEU A 13 2.09 22.94 13.81
CA LEU A 13 2.59 22.35 12.58
C LEU A 13 4.12 22.17 12.60
N ALA A 14 4.85 23.17 13.12
CA ALA A 14 6.31 23.08 13.25
C ALA A 14 6.72 21.97 14.21
N ILE A 15 6.09 21.85 15.37
CA ILE A 15 6.35 20.78 16.33
C ILE A 15 6.06 19.41 15.70
N PHE A 16 4.95 19.28 14.97
CA PHE A 16 4.61 18.05 14.25
C PHE A 16 5.68 17.64 13.25
N LEU A 17 6.07 18.56 12.37
CA LEU A 17 7.08 18.27 11.33
C LEU A 17 8.46 17.97 11.96
N ILE A 18 8.89 18.76 12.91
CA ILE A 18 10.20 18.57 13.56
C ILE A 18 10.22 17.22 14.28
N SER A 19 9.21 16.89 15.08
CA SER A 19 9.19 15.64 15.84
C SER A 19 9.15 14.41 14.94
N ILE A 20 8.30 14.38 13.92
CA ILE A 20 8.19 13.22 13.02
C ILE A 20 9.50 12.98 12.25
N PHE A 21 10.10 14.05 11.70
CA PHE A 21 11.37 13.90 11.00
C PHE A 21 12.51 13.52 11.94
N THR A 22 12.55 14.07 13.16
CA THR A 22 13.57 13.69 14.15
C THR A 22 13.51 12.19 14.47
N PHE A 23 12.32 11.64 14.75
CA PHE A 23 12.18 10.21 15.03
C PHE A 23 12.51 9.34 13.83
N LEU A 24 12.14 9.75 12.61
CA LEU A 24 12.49 9.02 11.39
C LEU A 24 14.01 9.03 11.14
N PHE A 25 14.69 10.15 11.33
CA PHE A 25 16.15 10.24 11.19
C PHE A 25 16.91 9.46 12.26
N LEU A 26 16.32 9.29 13.45
CA LEU A 26 16.85 8.40 14.49
C LEU A 26 16.67 6.91 14.17
N GLY A 27 16.04 6.57 13.03
CA GLY A 27 15.82 5.18 12.61
C GLY A 27 14.66 4.50 13.31
N VAL A 28 13.78 5.24 13.99
CA VAL A 28 12.59 4.69 14.64
C VAL A 28 11.59 4.23 13.56
N PRO A 29 11.01 3.01 13.63
CA PRO A 29 10.00 2.56 12.68
C PRO A 29 8.82 3.55 12.58
N VAL A 30 8.29 3.74 11.37
CA VAL A 30 7.29 4.79 11.05
C VAL A 30 6.09 4.78 12.00
N ALA A 31 5.57 3.59 12.35
CA ALA A 31 4.43 3.44 13.27
C ALA A 31 4.73 4.05 14.65
N PHE A 32 5.91 3.77 15.20
CA PHE A 32 6.34 4.33 16.49
C PHE A 32 6.68 5.82 16.39
N SER A 33 7.25 6.26 15.25
CA SER A 33 7.50 7.68 15.01
C SER A 33 6.22 8.50 15.01
N ILE A 34 5.15 7.99 14.41
CA ILE A 34 3.83 8.63 14.44
C ILE A 34 3.28 8.68 15.86
N LEU A 35 3.35 7.56 16.60
CA LEU A 35 2.88 7.51 17.98
C LEU A 35 3.63 8.50 18.89
N LEU A 36 4.96 8.52 18.82
CA LEU A 36 5.79 9.45 19.58
C LEU A 36 5.51 10.91 19.19
N THR A 37 5.26 11.19 17.91
CA THR A 37 4.87 12.51 17.44
C THR A 37 3.52 12.94 18.05
N VAL A 38 2.54 12.05 18.11
CA VAL A 38 1.26 12.32 18.75
C VAL A 38 1.44 12.63 20.24
N LEU A 39 2.29 11.87 20.95
CA LEU A 39 2.59 12.11 22.35
C LEU A 39 3.29 13.46 22.55
N THR A 40 4.30 13.82 21.74
CA THR A 40 4.96 15.13 21.82
C THR A 40 4.02 16.28 21.54
N MET A 41 3.05 16.10 20.64
CA MET A 41 2.01 17.09 20.36
C MET A 41 1.01 17.23 21.53
N ALA A 42 0.64 16.12 22.16
CA ALA A 42 -0.24 16.15 23.34
C ALA A 42 0.40 16.95 24.49
N GLU A 43 1.68 16.69 24.77
CA GLU A 43 2.48 17.48 25.73
C GLU A 43 2.51 18.97 25.38
N ALA A 44 2.90 19.29 24.13
CA ALA A 44 3.02 20.67 23.68
C ALA A 44 1.68 21.43 23.68
N SER A 45 0.56 20.73 23.55
CA SER A 45 -0.79 21.30 23.58
C SER A 45 -1.37 21.40 24.99
N GLY A 46 -0.66 20.93 26.02
CA GLY A 46 -1.14 20.92 27.41
C GLY A 46 -2.30 19.95 27.66
N VAL A 47 -2.49 18.98 26.79
CA VAL A 47 -3.47 17.91 26.96
C VAL A 47 -2.93 16.91 27.98
N THR A 48 -3.46 16.97 29.19
CA THR A 48 -2.96 16.23 30.36
C THR A 48 -3.48 14.78 30.43
N SER A 49 -4.42 14.40 29.57
CA SER A 49 -5.05 13.07 29.64
C SER A 49 -4.40 12.10 28.65
N TYR A 50 -3.34 11.43 29.06
CA TYR A 50 -2.70 10.35 28.29
C TYR A 50 -3.64 9.17 27.99
N GLU A 51 -4.73 9.03 28.74
CA GLU A 51 -5.77 8.01 28.51
C GLU A 51 -6.50 8.17 27.17
N ILE A 52 -6.44 9.35 26.59
CA ILE A 52 -7.05 9.63 25.27
C ILE A 52 -6.32 8.89 24.14
N VAL A 53 -4.99 8.78 24.22
CA VAL A 53 -4.17 8.18 23.17
C VAL A 53 -4.49 6.69 22.98
N PRO A 54 -4.51 5.83 24.02
CA PRO A 54 -4.93 4.43 23.89
C PRO A 54 -6.36 4.28 23.36
N SER A 55 -7.28 5.16 23.78
CA SER A 55 -8.67 5.13 23.33
C SER A 55 -8.79 5.40 21.83
N TYR A 56 -8.08 6.40 21.30
CA TYR A 56 -8.03 6.67 19.86
C TYR A 56 -7.35 5.59 19.08
N LEU A 57 -6.25 5.01 19.59
CA LEU A 57 -5.58 3.87 18.99
C LEU A 57 -6.50 2.66 18.86
N TYR A 58 -7.20 2.33 19.95
CA TYR A 58 -8.17 1.24 19.96
C TYR A 58 -9.31 1.49 18.98
N SER A 59 -9.91 2.68 19.00
CA SER A 59 -10.99 3.06 18.09
C SER A 59 -10.55 3.05 16.62
N GLY A 60 -9.30 3.46 16.34
CA GLY A 60 -8.75 3.46 15.00
C GLY A 60 -8.55 2.04 14.43
N VAL A 61 -8.19 1.07 15.27
CA VAL A 61 -8.00 -0.33 14.85
C VAL A 61 -9.31 -1.11 14.90
N ASN A 62 -10.23 -0.77 15.80
CA ASN A 62 -11.51 -1.45 15.98
C ASN A 62 -12.53 -1.02 14.92
N ASN A 63 -12.21 -1.28 13.67
CA ASN A 63 -13.09 -1.00 12.54
C ASN A 63 -13.25 -2.26 11.68
N PHE A 64 -14.49 -2.67 11.47
CA PHE A 64 -14.80 -3.90 10.71
C PHE A 64 -14.21 -3.89 9.30
N ALA A 65 -14.19 -2.75 8.63
CA ALA A 65 -13.64 -2.67 7.27
C ALA A 65 -12.13 -2.92 7.23
N LEU A 66 -11.38 -2.62 8.32
CA LEU A 66 -9.95 -2.89 8.40
C LEU A 66 -9.63 -4.39 8.49
N LEU A 67 -10.57 -5.23 8.93
CA LEU A 67 -10.40 -6.68 8.92
C LEU A 67 -10.21 -7.24 7.50
N ALA A 68 -10.69 -6.56 6.48
CA ALA A 68 -10.48 -6.95 5.10
C ALA A 68 -8.98 -6.97 4.73
N ILE A 69 -8.16 -6.08 5.29
CA ILE A 69 -6.73 -5.96 4.96
C ILE A 69 -5.95 -7.27 5.22
N PRO A 70 -5.94 -7.81 6.47
CA PRO A 70 -5.23 -9.07 6.73
C PRO A 70 -5.78 -10.24 5.92
N PHE A 71 -7.09 -10.27 5.63
CA PHE A 71 -7.65 -11.32 4.78
C PHE A 71 -7.21 -11.20 3.32
N PHE A 72 -7.10 -9.99 2.77
CA PHE A 72 -6.54 -9.79 1.43
C PHE A 72 -5.07 -10.17 1.34
N VAL A 73 -4.26 -9.80 2.34
CA VAL A 73 -2.85 -10.20 2.40
C VAL A 73 -2.74 -11.71 2.48
N PHE A 74 -3.48 -12.34 3.37
CA PHE A 74 -3.48 -13.80 3.53
C PHE A 74 -3.95 -14.52 2.25
N CYS A 75 -4.97 -14.01 1.58
CA CYS A 75 -5.42 -14.53 0.29
C CYS A 75 -4.31 -14.45 -0.77
N GLY A 76 -3.60 -13.31 -0.84
CA GLY A 76 -2.47 -13.12 -1.76
C GLY A 76 -1.32 -14.12 -1.48
N ASP A 77 -1.00 -14.35 -0.21
CA ASP A 77 0.01 -15.33 0.19
C ASP A 77 -0.41 -16.76 -0.18
N LEU A 78 -1.66 -17.14 0.07
CA LEU A 78 -2.21 -18.45 -0.31
C LEU A 78 -2.19 -18.65 -1.83
N MET A 79 -2.54 -17.64 -2.61
CA MET A 79 -2.50 -17.68 -4.08
C MET A 79 -1.07 -17.87 -4.59
N THR A 80 -0.10 -17.24 -3.95
CA THR A 80 1.31 -17.38 -4.28
C THR A 80 1.83 -18.77 -3.91
N ALA A 81 1.50 -19.26 -2.73
CA ALA A 81 1.88 -20.59 -2.25
C ALA A 81 1.21 -21.73 -3.04
N GLY A 82 -0.02 -21.49 -3.53
CA GLY A 82 -0.80 -22.45 -4.33
C GLY A 82 -0.50 -22.47 -5.83
N ASP A 83 0.63 -21.89 -6.26
CA ASP A 83 1.05 -21.80 -7.68
C ASP A 83 0.04 -21.09 -8.62
N LEU A 84 -0.95 -20.41 -8.08
CA LEU A 84 -1.93 -19.69 -8.89
C LEU A 84 -1.27 -18.54 -9.67
N SER A 85 -0.26 -17.90 -9.10
CA SER A 85 0.57 -16.90 -9.79
C SER A 85 1.25 -17.48 -11.04
N LYS A 86 1.74 -18.72 -10.98
CA LYS A 86 2.30 -19.43 -12.15
C LYS A 86 1.24 -19.69 -13.20
N GLY A 87 0.03 -20.12 -12.78
CA GLY A 87 -1.09 -20.36 -13.70
C GLY A 87 -1.52 -19.10 -14.43
N ILE A 88 -1.60 -17.95 -13.73
CA ILE A 88 -1.93 -16.65 -14.33
C ILE A 88 -0.85 -16.24 -15.34
N VAL A 89 0.43 -16.38 -14.99
CA VAL A 89 1.54 -16.06 -15.89
C VAL A 89 1.49 -16.92 -17.16
N GLU A 90 1.30 -18.23 -17.02
CA GLU A 90 1.22 -19.15 -18.16
C GLU A 90 0.02 -18.84 -19.06
N PHE A 91 -1.14 -18.57 -18.47
CA PHE A 91 -2.33 -18.11 -19.20
C PHE A 91 -2.04 -16.85 -20.02
N CYS A 92 -1.42 -15.83 -19.40
CA CYS A 92 -1.09 -14.59 -20.09
C CYS A 92 -0.06 -14.79 -21.21
N ARG A 93 0.92 -15.70 -21.01
CA ARG A 93 1.91 -16.05 -22.00
C ARG A 93 1.30 -16.75 -23.22
N VAL A 94 0.40 -17.69 -22.99
CA VAL A 94 -0.32 -18.35 -24.08
C VAL A 94 -1.17 -17.36 -24.86
N LEU A 95 -1.81 -16.41 -24.17
CA LEU A 95 -2.69 -15.44 -24.81
C LEU A 95 -1.93 -14.39 -25.64
N LEU A 96 -0.82 -13.87 -25.12
CA LEU A 96 -0.08 -12.74 -25.71
C LEU A 96 1.31 -13.07 -26.21
N GLY A 97 1.85 -14.24 -25.91
CA GLY A 97 3.22 -14.63 -26.27
C GLY A 97 3.48 -14.71 -27.77
N HIS A 98 2.44 -14.87 -28.59
CA HIS A 98 2.54 -14.93 -30.06
C HIS A 98 2.68 -13.54 -30.73
N VAL A 99 2.48 -12.46 -29.97
CA VAL A 99 2.58 -11.07 -30.48
C VAL A 99 4.02 -10.57 -30.33
N ARG A 100 4.45 -9.65 -31.21
CA ARG A 100 5.75 -8.99 -31.08
C ARG A 100 5.83 -8.26 -29.73
N ALA A 101 6.89 -8.49 -28.94
CA ALA A 101 7.02 -8.06 -27.54
C ALA A 101 5.98 -8.68 -26.58
N GLY A 102 5.39 -9.83 -26.95
CA GLY A 102 4.29 -10.47 -26.23
C GLY A 102 4.59 -10.81 -24.76
N ILE A 103 5.86 -11.13 -24.44
CA ILE A 103 6.27 -11.43 -23.07
C ILE A 103 6.11 -10.19 -22.16
N GLY A 104 6.43 -8.98 -22.65
CA GLY A 104 6.21 -7.74 -21.92
C GLY A 104 4.72 -7.47 -21.66
N TYR A 105 3.88 -7.63 -22.69
CA TYR A 105 2.43 -7.52 -22.54
C TYR A 105 1.86 -8.58 -21.60
N ALA A 106 2.35 -9.81 -21.67
CA ALA A 106 1.95 -10.90 -20.77
C ALA A 106 2.32 -10.58 -19.31
N ALA A 107 3.48 -9.98 -19.07
CA ALA A 107 3.90 -9.55 -17.74
C ALA A 107 2.96 -8.49 -17.17
N ILE A 108 2.64 -7.46 -17.95
CA ILE A 108 1.70 -6.40 -17.51
C ILE A 108 0.31 -6.99 -17.22
N LEU A 109 -0.22 -7.81 -18.14
CA LEU A 109 -1.53 -8.42 -17.97
C LEU A 109 -1.58 -9.36 -16.76
N ALA A 110 -0.53 -10.16 -16.54
CA ALA A 110 -0.42 -11.01 -15.35
C ALA A 110 -0.39 -10.19 -14.06
N CYS A 111 0.37 -9.09 -14.05
CA CYS A 111 0.37 -8.15 -12.92
C CYS A 111 -1.02 -7.54 -12.69
N MET A 112 -1.72 -7.11 -13.73
CA MET A 112 -3.07 -6.54 -13.61
C MET A 112 -4.07 -7.53 -13.01
N ILE A 113 -4.09 -8.77 -13.52
CA ILE A 113 -5.00 -9.82 -13.03
C ILE A 113 -4.68 -10.16 -11.57
N PHE A 114 -3.42 -10.41 -11.26
CA PHE A 114 -3.01 -10.76 -9.90
C PHE A 114 -3.22 -9.59 -8.92
N ALA A 115 -2.90 -8.38 -9.36
CA ALA A 115 -3.09 -7.15 -8.58
C ALA A 115 -4.58 -6.88 -8.27
N ALA A 116 -5.48 -7.13 -9.22
CA ALA A 116 -6.92 -7.00 -9.03
C ALA A 116 -7.45 -7.99 -7.98
N LEU A 117 -6.82 -9.15 -7.81
CA LEU A 117 -7.20 -10.14 -6.80
C LEU A 117 -6.64 -9.82 -5.42
N THR A 118 -5.40 -9.32 -5.35
CA THR A 118 -4.69 -9.06 -4.07
C THR A 118 -4.90 -7.64 -3.54
N GLY A 119 -5.24 -6.68 -4.41
CA GLY A 119 -5.38 -5.27 -4.06
C GLY A 119 -4.09 -4.58 -3.60
N ALA A 120 -2.92 -5.23 -3.78
CA ALA A 120 -1.63 -4.77 -3.25
C ALA A 120 -0.51 -4.87 -4.30
N ALA A 121 0.13 -3.74 -4.62
CA ALA A 121 1.22 -3.69 -5.60
C ALA A 121 2.45 -4.50 -5.15
N VAL A 122 2.85 -4.40 -3.88
CA VAL A 122 4.07 -5.06 -3.36
C VAL A 122 3.96 -6.59 -3.46
N VAL A 123 2.81 -7.15 -3.08
CA VAL A 123 2.55 -8.60 -3.20
C VAL A 123 2.62 -9.03 -4.66
N THR A 124 2.03 -8.25 -5.56
CA THR A 124 2.07 -8.51 -7.00
C THR A 124 3.49 -8.49 -7.57
N ILE A 125 4.30 -7.48 -7.21
CA ILE A 125 5.71 -7.40 -7.64
C ILE A 125 6.47 -8.63 -7.18
N SER A 126 6.32 -9.05 -5.94
CA SER A 126 7.02 -10.23 -5.41
C SER A 126 6.58 -11.52 -6.12
N ALA A 127 5.27 -11.76 -6.24
CA ALA A 127 4.74 -12.98 -6.80
C ALA A 127 4.97 -13.09 -8.32
N ILE A 128 4.52 -12.11 -9.08
CA ILE A 128 4.62 -12.12 -10.55
C ILE A 128 6.03 -11.78 -11.00
N GLY A 129 6.71 -10.84 -10.35
CA GLY A 129 8.08 -10.48 -10.67
C GLY A 129 9.06 -11.64 -10.50
N GLY A 130 8.93 -12.40 -9.40
CA GLY A 130 9.75 -13.60 -9.18
C GLY A 130 9.66 -14.63 -10.31
N ILE A 131 8.52 -14.71 -11.00
CA ILE A 131 8.30 -15.63 -12.12
C ILE A 131 8.67 -14.98 -13.47
N MET A 132 8.21 -13.75 -13.70
CA MET A 132 8.34 -13.10 -15.02
C MET A 132 9.73 -12.54 -15.29
N LEU A 133 10.45 -12.02 -14.28
CA LEU A 133 11.78 -11.44 -14.50
C LEU A 133 12.77 -12.45 -15.12
N PRO A 134 12.93 -13.69 -14.59
CA PRO A 134 13.81 -14.67 -15.21
C PRO A 134 13.39 -15.04 -16.64
N ILE A 135 12.08 -15.06 -16.92
CA ILE A 135 11.54 -15.37 -18.24
C ILE A 135 11.89 -14.24 -19.22
N MET A 136 11.62 -12.98 -18.84
CA MET A 136 11.90 -11.82 -19.69
C MET A 136 13.39 -11.70 -20.02
N ILE A 137 14.26 -11.90 -19.03
CA ILE A 137 15.72 -11.85 -19.23
C ILE A 137 16.18 -12.96 -20.20
N LYS A 138 15.62 -14.18 -20.09
CA LYS A 138 15.93 -15.27 -21.02
C LYS A 138 15.48 -14.98 -22.46
N GLU A 139 14.41 -14.22 -22.63
CA GLU A 139 13.90 -13.80 -23.95
C GLU A 139 14.64 -12.55 -24.50
N GLY A 140 15.70 -12.10 -23.81
CA GLY A 140 16.57 -11.02 -24.27
C GLY A 140 16.17 -9.61 -23.84
N TYR A 141 15.23 -9.48 -22.91
CA TYR A 141 14.92 -8.17 -22.30
C TYR A 141 16.01 -7.78 -21.30
N ASP A 142 16.34 -6.50 -21.25
CA ASP A 142 17.22 -5.98 -20.21
C ASP A 142 16.57 -6.12 -18.81
N ALA A 143 17.41 -6.37 -17.79
CA ALA A 143 16.94 -6.57 -16.41
C ALA A 143 16.25 -5.33 -15.85
N SER A 144 16.74 -4.13 -16.21
CA SER A 144 16.15 -2.85 -15.80
C SER A 144 14.75 -2.68 -16.41
N ASP A 145 14.62 -2.90 -17.72
CA ASP A 145 13.36 -2.76 -18.44
C ASP A 145 12.32 -3.78 -17.97
N SER A 146 12.76 -5.02 -17.73
CA SER A 146 11.91 -6.08 -17.18
C SER A 146 11.36 -5.72 -15.81
N THR A 147 12.23 -5.20 -14.93
CA THR A 147 11.83 -4.76 -13.58
C THR A 147 10.87 -3.58 -13.66
N ALA A 148 11.16 -2.58 -14.49
CA ALA A 148 10.31 -1.43 -14.70
C ALA A 148 8.91 -1.84 -15.20
N CYS A 149 8.85 -2.79 -16.14
CA CYS A 149 7.61 -3.31 -16.70
C CYS A 149 6.74 -3.98 -15.62
N VAL A 150 7.32 -4.86 -14.81
CA VAL A 150 6.61 -5.53 -13.71
C VAL A 150 6.15 -4.53 -12.64
N CYS A 151 7.00 -3.58 -12.26
CA CYS A 151 6.64 -2.53 -11.30
C CYS A 151 5.48 -1.67 -11.81
N ALA A 152 5.56 -1.21 -13.07
CA ALA A 152 4.50 -0.41 -13.69
C ALA A 152 3.17 -1.17 -13.78
N GLY A 153 3.20 -2.44 -14.18
CA GLY A 153 2.00 -3.29 -14.20
C GLY A 153 1.37 -3.48 -12.82
N SER A 154 2.20 -3.60 -11.79
CA SER A 154 1.75 -3.85 -10.41
C SER A 154 1.08 -2.63 -9.75
N ILE A 155 1.36 -1.40 -10.21
CA ILE A 155 0.72 -0.17 -9.73
C ILE A 155 -0.80 -0.19 -9.96
N THR A 156 -1.28 -0.98 -10.90
CA THR A 156 -2.73 -1.14 -11.14
C THR A 156 -3.48 -1.76 -9.96
N GLY A 157 -2.80 -2.51 -9.07
CA GLY A 157 -3.42 -3.15 -7.91
C GLY A 157 -4.14 -2.19 -6.97
N PRO A 158 -3.50 -1.12 -6.49
CA PRO A 158 -4.17 -0.11 -5.68
C PRO A 158 -5.31 0.64 -6.37
N ILE A 159 -5.40 0.57 -7.69
CA ILE A 159 -6.41 1.30 -8.51
C ILE A 159 -7.63 0.43 -8.79
N ILE A 160 -7.40 -0.86 -9.08
CA ILE A 160 -8.49 -1.79 -9.43
C ILE A 160 -9.15 -2.30 -8.14
N PRO A 161 -10.48 -2.18 -7.99
CA PRO A 161 -11.20 -2.75 -6.86
C PRO A 161 -11.15 -4.30 -6.86
N PRO A 162 -11.02 -4.95 -5.70
CA PRO A 162 -10.84 -4.42 -4.36
C PRO A 162 -9.41 -3.95 -4.07
N SER A 163 -9.26 -2.81 -3.40
CA SER A 163 -7.96 -2.18 -3.14
C SER A 163 -7.78 -1.88 -1.65
N VAL A 164 -6.65 -2.31 -1.09
CA VAL A 164 -6.30 -2.05 0.32
C VAL A 164 -6.22 -0.54 0.62
N PRO A 165 -5.56 0.31 -0.19
CA PRO A 165 -5.57 1.76 0.03
C PRO A 165 -6.97 2.40 0.01
N MET A 166 -7.86 1.94 -0.86
CA MET A 166 -9.24 2.45 -0.92
C MET A 166 -10.03 2.09 0.34
N ILE A 167 -9.84 0.88 0.89
CA ILE A 167 -10.46 0.48 2.15
C ILE A 167 -9.99 1.39 3.29
N ILE A 168 -8.69 1.64 3.40
CA ILE A 168 -8.11 2.54 4.41
C ILE A 168 -8.68 3.95 4.25
N PHE A 169 -8.70 4.48 3.03
CA PHE A 169 -9.26 5.80 2.75
C PHE A 169 -10.74 5.88 3.12
N GLY A 170 -11.52 4.85 2.79
CA GLY A 170 -12.94 4.76 3.17
C GLY A 170 -13.15 4.84 4.68
N VAL A 171 -12.36 4.10 5.45
CA VAL A 171 -12.40 4.12 6.92
C VAL A 171 -12.05 5.50 7.48
N LEU A 172 -10.98 6.12 6.99
CA LEU A 172 -10.51 7.43 7.46
C LEU A 172 -11.45 8.57 7.07
N SER A 173 -12.06 8.51 5.89
CA SER A 173 -12.97 9.55 5.40
C SER A 173 -14.42 9.38 5.87
N GLY A 174 -14.76 8.24 6.50
CA GLY A 174 -16.13 7.88 6.83
C GLY A 174 -17.01 7.58 5.59
N ALA A 175 -16.39 7.44 4.42
CA ALA A 175 -17.10 7.09 3.18
C ALA A 175 -17.44 5.60 3.16
N SER A 176 -18.59 5.26 2.58
CA SER A 176 -18.93 3.84 2.37
C SER A 176 -17.98 3.21 1.35
N ALA A 177 -17.31 2.11 1.74
CA ALA A 177 -16.43 1.36 0.85
C ALA A 177 -17.16 0.96 -0.46
N THR A 178 -18.43 0.58 -0.37
CA THR A 178 -19.23 0.23 -1.54
C THR A 178 -19.39 1.40 -2.52
N LYS A 179 -19.54 2.64 -2.03
CA LYS A 179 -19.62 3.83 -2.89
C LYS A 179 -18.30 4.21 -3.54
N MET A 180 -17.18 3.72 -3.02
CA MET A 180 -15.86 3.98 -3.60
C MET A 180 -15.50 3.01 -4.73
N PHE A 181 -16.23 1.89 -4.82
CA PHE A 181 -16.01 0.85 -5.83
C PHE A 181 -17.00 0.93 -7.00
N ILE A 182 -17.92 1.89 -6.98
CA ILE A 182 -18.87 2.20 -8.05
C ILE A 182 -18.47 3.52 -8.73
#